data_56fdb30533a83f892313dd0ca410b00b
#
_entry.id   56fdb30533a83f892313dd0ca410b00b
#
_cell.length_a   1.000
_cell.length_b   1.000
_cell.length_c   1.000
_cell.angle_alpha   90.00
_cell.angle_beta   90.00
_cell.angle_gamma   90.00
#
_symmetry.space_group_name_H-M   'P 1'
#
loop_
_entity.id
_entity.type
_entity.pdbx_description
1 polymer ?
#
loop_
_entity_poly.entity_id
_entity_poly.type
_entity_poly.pdbx_seq_one_letter_code
_entity_poly.pdbx_strand_id
1 'polypeptide(L)'
;MVEKIKVEGVVVELDGDEMTRIIWQFIKDRLIHPYLDVELEYYDLGIEHRDATDDQVTIDAAHAIQKHGVGVKCATITPDEARVEEFGLKKMWKSPNGTIRNILGGVIFREPIIISNIPRLVPGWNKPIIIGRHAFGDQYRATDFRFAGKGTLTVEFTPEDGSEPLKFEVYQSPGDGVAQVQYNLDASIVDFARASLNYGLNRNYPVYLSTKNTILKAYDGRFKDIFQ
;
A
#
# COMPACT_ATOMS: atom_id res chain seq x y z
N MET A 1 3.68 13.62 39.45
CA MET A 1 3.47 13.51 38.00
C MET A 1 4.76 12.92 37.44
N VAL A 2 4.66 11.92 36.62
CA VAL A 2 5.84 11.37 35.91
C VAL A 2 6.29 12.42 34.89
N GLU A 3 7.59 12.73 34.85
CA GLU A 3 8.16 13.61 33.83
C GLU A 3 7.96 12.97 32.46
N LYS A 4 7.37 13.73 31.53
CA LYS A 4 7.13 13.21 30.18
C LYS A 4 8.42 13.15 29.40
N ILE A 5 8.58 12.10 28.61
CA ILE A 5 9.68 11.99 27.66
C ILE A 5 9.38 12.91 26.49
N LYS A 6 10.27 13.87 26.23
CA LYS A 6 10.17 14.75 25.07
C LYS A 6 10.52 13.97 23.82
N VAL A 7 9.61 14.00 22.83
CA VAL A 7 9.81 13.44 21.50
C VAL A 7 10.17 14.58 20.55
N GLU A 8 11.32 14.48 19.91
CA GLU A 8 11.71 15.45 18.89
C GLU A 8 11.10 15.07 17.54
N GLY A 9 10.50 16.07 16.89
CA GLY A 9 9.80 15.89 15.63
C GLY A 9 8.29 15.69 15.77
N VAL A 10 7.61 15.82 14.64
CA VAL A 10 6.16 15.71 14.51
C VAL A 10 5.79 14.32 14.02
N VAL A 11 4.80 13.71 14.64
CA VAL A 11 4.21 12.45 14.14
C VAL A 11 2.90 12.76 13.44
N VAL A 12 2.76 12.35 12.19
CA VAL A 12 1.52 12.52 11.43
C VAL A 12 0.50 11.49 11.90
N GLU A 13 -0.63 11.97 12.39
CA GLU A 13 -1.74 11.15 12.89
C GLU A 13 -2.83 11.06 11.82
N LEU A 14 -3.08 9.85 11.32
CA LEU A 14 -4.14 9.57 10.35
C LEU A 14 -5.24 8.80 11.07
N ASP A 15 -6.26 9.51 11.50
CA ASP A 15 -7.41 8.90 12.18
C ASP A 15 -8.24 8.07 11.19
N GLY A 16 -9.07 7.20 11.72
CA GLY A 16 -9.81 6.23 10.93
C GLY A 16 -11.30 6.24 11.18
N ASP A 17 -11.91 5.13 10.89
CA ASP A 17 -13.35 4.93 11.01
C ASP A 17 -13.72 4.05 12.21
N GLU A 18 -14.99 4.16 12.63
CA GLU A 18 -15.67 3.25 13.55
C GLU A 18 -14.86 3.00 14.84
N MET A 19 -14.75 1.74 15.24
CA MET A 19 -14.10 1.32 16.48
C MET A 19 -12.62 1.74 16.57
N THR A 20 -11.90 1.81 15.44
CA THR A 20 -10.46 2.14 15.45
C THR A 20 -10.21 3.57 15.89
N ARG A 21 -11.09 4.52 15.54
CA ARG A 21 -11.06 5.91 16.03
C ARG A 21 -11.18 5.96 17.56
N ILE A 22 -12.13 5.22 18.11
CA ILE A 22 -12.37 5.17 19.56
C ILE A 22 -11.18 4.54 20.29
N ILE A 23 -10.67 3.41 19.80
CA ILE A 23 -9.52 2.72 20.38
C ILE A 23 -8.26 3.60 20.29
N TRP A 24 -8.04 4.28 19.17
CA TRP A 24 -6.91 5.17 19.01
C TRP A 24 -6.95 6.34 19.98
N GLN A 25 -8.12 6.91 20.24
CA GLN A 25 -8.26 7.94 21.26
C GLN A 25 -7.91 7.41 22.65
N PHE A 26 -8.35 6.19 23.02
CA PHE A 26 -7.95 5.56 24.27
C PHE A 26 -6.44 5.33 24.38
N ILE A 27 -5.79 4.95 23.27
CA ILE A 27 -4.34 4.78 23.23
C ILE A 27 -3.65 6.13 23.48
N LYS A 28 -4.07 7.19 22.81
CA LYS A 28 -3.53 8.54 23.04
C LYS A 28 -3.69 8.96 24.51
N ASP A 29 -4.88 8.83 25.07
CA ASP A 29 -5.19 9.31 26.40
C ASP A 29 -4.50 8.52 27.51
N ARG A 30 -4.29 7.21 27.32
CA ARG A 30 -3.80 6.32 28.37
C ARG A 30 -2.35 5.88 28.21
N LEU A 31 -1.84 5.81 26.98
CA LEU A 31 -0.53 5.23 26.69
C LEU A 31 0.45 6.22 26.04
N ILE A 32 -0.02 7.30 25.42
CA ILE A 32 0.84 8.28 24.75
C ILE A 32 0.95 9.55 25.59
N HIS A 33 -0.10 10.32 25.69
CA HIS A 33 -0.08 11.63 26.33
C HIS A 33 0.31 11.65 27.83
N PRO A 34 0.07 10.60 28.63
CA PRO A 34 0.56 10.58 30.00
C PRO A 34 2.09 10.48 30.11
N TYR A 35 2.77 9.92 29.13
CA TYR A 35 4.19 9.58 29.17
C TYR A 35 5.05 10.37 28.19
N LEU A 36 4.46 10.83 27.09
CA LEU A 36 5.19 11.49 26.01
C LEU A 36 4.70 12.93 25.84
N ASP A 37 5.67 13.82 25.60
CA ASP A 37 5.46 15.15 25.06
C ASP A 37 5.79 15.09 23.56
N VAL A 38 4.77 14.82 22.75
CA VAL A 38 4.86 14.60 21.29
C VAL A 38 3.85 15.48 20.57
N GLU A 39 4.29 16.11 19.49
CA GLU A 39 3.43 16.86 18.59
C GLU A 39 2.80 15.90 17.56
N LEU A 40 1.46 15.95 17.45
CA LEU A 40 0.69 15.17 16.47
C LEU A 40 0.08 16.11 15.44
N GLU A 41 0.44 15.93 14.15
CA GLU A 41 -0.22 16.60 13.03
C GLU A 41 -1.38 15.72 12.54
N TYR A 42 -2.61 16.16 12.82
CA TYR A 42 -3.82 15.36 12.69
C TYR A 42 -4.48 15.46 11.31
N TYR A 43 -4.85 14.31 10.75
CA TYR A 43 -5.63 14.16 9.53
C TYR A 43 -6.79 13.18 9.76
N ASP A 44 -8.02 13.62 9.50
CA ASP A 44 -9.21 12.76 9.57
C ASP A 44 -9.39 11.99 8.27
N LEU A 45 -9.09 10.70 8.29
CA LEU A 45 -9.31 9.79 7.16
C LEU A 45 -10.61 8.97 7.27
N GLY A 46 -11.54 9.41 8.11
CA GLY A 46 -12.88 8.84 8.15
C GLY A 46 -13.61 9.01 6.81
N ILE A 47 -14.43 8.02 6.46
CA ILE A 47 -15.03 7.94 5.12
C ILE A 47 -15.86 9.18 4.75
N GLU A 48 -16.57 9.75 5.72
CA GLU A 48 -17.39 10.96 5.50
C GLU A 48 -16.54 12.19 5.17
N HIS A 49 -15.42 12.38 5.90
CA HIS A 49 -14.50 13.48 5.66
C HIS A 49 -13.73 13.32 4.34
N ARG A 50 -13.35 12.09 4.02
CA ARG A 50 -12.73 11.75 2.73
C ARG A 50 -13.68 12.06 1.57
N ASP A 51 -14.97 11.71 1.71
CA ASP A 51 -15.98 12.03 0.71
C ASP A 51 -16.19 13.55 0.57
N ALA A 52 -16.25 14.28 1.69
CA ALA A 52 -16.38 15.72 1.70
C ALA A 52 -15.21 16.43 1.00
N THR A 53 -14.00 15.92 1.12
CA THR A 53 -12.77 16.48 0.54
C THR A 53 -12.36 15.85 -0.80
N ASP A 54 -13.23 15.05 -1.42
CA ASP A 54 -12.93 14.28 -2.63
C ASP A 54 -11.63 13.45 -2.51
N ASP A 55 -11.39 12.90 -1.33
CA ASP A 55 -10.20 12.12 -0.91
C ASP A 55 -8.88 12.93 -0.89
N GLN A 56 -8.93 14.25 -1.01
CA GLN A 56 -7.73 15.11 -0.98
C GLN A 56 -7.00 14.98 0.37
N VAL A 57 -7.72 14.82 1.47
CA VAL A 57 -7.12 14.62 2.81
C VAL A 57 -6.17 13.42 2.87
N THR A 58 -6.43 12.36 2.12
CA THR A 58 -5.53 11.21 2.03
C THR A 58 -4.20 11.54 1.35
N ILE A 59 -4.25 12.39 0.33
CA ILE A 59 -3.06 12.87 -0.40
C ILE A 59 -2.25 13.79 0.49
N ASP A 60 -2.91 14.75 1.15
CA ASP A 60 -2.28 15.72 2.04
C ASP A 60 -1.59 15.01 3.22
N ALA A 61 -2.25 14.03 3.82
CA ALA A 61 -1.68 13.20 4.88
C ALA A 61 -0.44 12.43 4.42
N ALA A 62 -0.44 11.89 3.20
CA ALA A 62 0.73 11.21 2.66
C ALA A 62 1.91 12.16 2.45
N HIS A 63 1.68 13.36 1.96
CA HIS A 63 2.72 14.39 1.82
C HIS A 63 3.24 14.88 3.18
N ALA A 64 2.37 14.99 4.18
CA ALA A 64 2.80 15.29 5.55
C ALA A 64 3.74 14.20 6.09
N ILE A 65 3.45 12.91 5.84
CA ILE A 65 4.35 11.82 6.21
C ILE A 65 5.70 11.93 5.48
N GLN A 66 5.71 12.29 4.19
CA GLN A 66 6.98 12.53 3.47
C GLN A 66 7.79 13.65 4.12
N LYS A 67 7.13 14.72 4.55
CA LYS A 67 7.76 15.89 5.20
C LYS A 67 8.34 15.53 6.56
N HIS A 68 7.60 14.80 7.40
CA HIS A 68 7.97 14.52 8.79
C HIS A 68 8.68 13.17 8.99
N GLY A 69 8.64 12.28 8.01
CA GLY A 69 9.32 10.99 8.02
C GLY A 69 8.60 9.89 8.81
N VAL A 70 7.51 10.20 9.49
CA VAL A 70 6.77 9.21 10.32
C VAL A 70 5.28 9.53 10.37
N GLY A 71 4.46 8.49 10.33
CA GLY A 71 3.02 8.61 10.51
C GLY A 71 2.42 7.35 11.13
N VAL A 72 1.32 7.54 11.84
CA VAL A 72 0.51 6.46 12.43
C VAL A 72 -0.87 6.50 11.80
N LYS A 73 -1.31 5.38 11.23
CA LYS A 73 -2.59 5.31 10.55
C LYS A 73 -3.53 4.30 11.21
N CYS A 74 -4.74 4.77 11.53
CA CYS A 74 -5.85 3.93 11.94
C CYS A 74 -6.48 3.20 10.74
N ALA A 75 -7.27 2.16 11.00
CA ALA A 75 -8.02 1.49 9.96
C ALA A 75 -9.11 2.41 9.40
N THR A 76 -9.32 2.32 8.09
CA THR A 76 -10.29 3.13 7.35
C THR A 76 -11.20 2.23 6.54
N ILE A 77 -12.44 2.67 6.33
CA ILE A 77 -13.39 2.00 5.44
C ILE A 77 -12.90 2.14 3.99
N THR A 78 -12.87 1.01 3.29
CA THR A 78 -12.84 0.97 1.83
C THR A 78 -14.23 0.58 1.37
N PRO A 79 -15.04 1.53 0.85
CA PRO A 79 -16.44 1.26 0.60
C PRO A 79 -16.66 0.28 -0.56
N ASP A 80 -17.63 -0.58 -0.39
CA ASP A 80 -18.33 -1.32 -1.42
C ASP A 80 -19.66 -0.64 -1.74
N GLU A 81 -20.48 -1.23 -2.61
CA GLU A 81 -21.77 -0.67 -3.00
C GLU A 81 -22.69 -0.43 -1.79
N ALA A 82 -22.71 -1.34 -0.83
CA ALA A 82 -23.54 -1.23 0.37
C ALA A 82 -23.09 -0.06 1.26
N ARG A 83 -21.79 0.13 1.41
CA ARG A 83 -21.24 1.25 2.17
C ARG A 83 -21.43 2.59 1.47
N VAL A 84 -21.40 2.62 0.13
CA VAL A 84 -21.72 3.84 -0.64
C VAL A 84 -23.16 4.28 -0.36
N GLU A 85 -24.12 3.34 -0.31
CA GLU A 85 -25.52 3.62 0.01
C GLU A 85 -25.70 4.03 1.48
N GLU A 86 -25.07 3.27 2.42
CA GLU A 86 -25.16 3.52 3.86
C GLU A 86 -24.70 4.93 4.25
N PHE A 87 -23.58 5.38 3.71
CA PHE A 87 -22.99 6.69 4.02
C PHE A 87 -23.37 7.80 3.03
N GLY A 88 -24.18 7.49 2.00
CA GLY A 88 -24.57 8.45 0.97
C GLY A 88 -23.38 9.07 0.22
N LEU A 89 -22.35 8.25 -0.09
CA LEU A 89 -21.10 8.72 -0.68
C LEU A 89 -21.30 9.13 -2.14
N LYS A 90 -20.52 10.13 -2.59
CA LYS A 90 -20.47 10.58 -3.98
C LYS A 90 -20.06 9.48 -4.95
N LYS A 91 -19.18 8.58 -4.52
CA LYS A 91 -18.69 7.43 -5.30
C LYS A 91 -18.02 6.37 -4.42
N MET A 92 -17.73 5.23 -5.00
CA MET A 92 -16.93 4.18 -4.35
C MET A 92 -15.44 4.55 -4.34
N TRP A 93 -15.00 5.14 -3.23
CA TRP A 93 -13.62 5.60 -3.05
C TRP A 93 -12.63 4.45 -2.99
N LYS A 94 -11.45 4.63 -3.59
CA LYS A 94 -10.35 3.67 -3.49
C LYS A 94 -9.81 3.59 -2.06
N SER A 95 -9.11 2.50 -1.75
CA SER A 95 -8.48 2.35 -0.44
C SER A 95 -7.42 3.43 -0.20
N PRO A 96 -7.50 4.19 0.91
CA PRO A 96 -6.47 5.17 1.28
C PRO A 96 -5.09 4.53 1.44
N ASN A 97 -5.05 3.27 1.87
CA ASN A 97 -3.79 2.53 1.99
C ASN A 97 -3.04 2.44 0.66
N GLY A 98 -3.77 2.21 -0.44
CA GLY A 98 -3.20 2.18 -1.78
C GLY A 98 -2.63 3.54 -2.18
N THR A 99 -3.41 4.62 -1.99
CA THR A 99 -3.02 5.99 -2.30
C THR A 99 -1.76 6.41 -1.52
N ILE A 100 -1.77 6.24 -0.20
CA ILE A 100 -0.65 6.60 0.68
C ILE A 100 0.62 5.83 0.28
N ARG A 101 0.53 4.51 0.10
CA ARG A 101 1.69 3.68 -0.27
C ARG A 101 2.29 4.05 -1.61
N ASN A 102 1.45 4.40 -2.60
CA ASN A 102 1.94 4.82 -3.91
C ASN A 102 2.63 6.20 -3.87
N ILE A 103 2.18 7.10 -3.00
CA ILE A 103 2.82 8.41 -2.80
C ILE A 103 4.14 8.26 -2.04
N LEU A 104 4.17 7.46 -0.97
CA LEU A 104 5.35 7.26 -0.15
C LEU A 104 6.39 6.36 -0.83
N GLY A 105 5.94 5.42 -1.67
CA GLY A 105 6.79 4.34 -2.17
C GLY A 105 7.19 3.36 -1.06
N GLY A 106 8.21 2.54 -1.33
CA GLY A 106 8.82 1.68 -0.32
C GLY A 106 8.30 0.26 -0.26
N VAL A 107 8.61 -0.42 0.84
CA VAL A 107 8.40 -1.85 1.03
C VAL A 107 7.72 -2.11 2.35
N ILE A 108 6.81 -3.07 2.38
CA ILE A 108 6.17 -3.53 3.60
C ILE A 108 6.75 -4.89 3.96
N PHE A 109 7.45 -4.97 5.10
CA PHE A 109 7.91 -6.22 5.65
C PHE A 109 6.92 -6.72 6.71
N ARG A 110 6.37 -7.90 6.46
CA ARG A 110 5.46 -8.56 7.40
C ARG A 110 6.25 -9.56 8.23
N GLU A 111 6.69 -9.08 9.38
CA GLU A 111 7.36 -9.90 10.37
C GLU A 111 6.32 -10.58 11.28
N PRO A 112 6.42 -11.88 11.55
CA PRO A 112 5.47 -12.56 12.43
C PRO A 112 5.64 -12.08 13.87
N ILE A 113 4.51 -11.84 14.53
CA ILE A 113 4.47 -11.56 15.97
C ILE A 113 4.33 -12.91 16.69
N ILE A 114 5.35 -13.27 17.47
CA ILE A 114 5.39 -14.53 18.22
C ILE A 114 5.02 -14.26 19.68
N ILE A 115 3.93 -14.89 20.12
CA ILE A 115 3.46 -14.80 21.50
C ILE A 115 3.76 -16.14 22.20
N SER A 116 4.50 -16.09 23.31
CA SER A 116 5.08 -17.27 23.95
C SER A 116 4.06 -18.32 24.42
N ASN A 117 2.88 -17.89 24.83
CA ASN A 117 1.81 -18.74 25.35
C ASN A 117 0.76 -19.12 24.30
N ILE A 118 0.94 -18.74 23.03
CA ILE A 118 0.07 -19.14 21.93
C ILE A 118 0.82 -20.11 21.02
N PRO A 119 0.34 -21.35 20.88
CA PRO A 119 0.97 -22.35 20.01
C PRO A 119 0.98 -21.88 18.55
N ARG A 120 2.07 -22.15 17.84
CA ARG A 120 2.18 -21.91 16.41
C ARG A 120 1.35 -22.93 15.62
N LEU A 121 0.76 -22.51 14.51
CA LEU A 121 0.02 -23.41 13.61
C LEU A 121 0.90 -24.53 13.05
N VAL A 122 2.17 -24.22 12.78
CA VAL A 122 3.16 -25.22 12.34
C VAL A 122 4.28 -25.29 13.38
N PRO A 123 4.22 -26.27 14.31
CA PRO A 123 5.17 -26.35 15.43
C PRO A 123 6.64 -26.44 15.03
N GLY A 124 6.93 -27.07 13.88
CA GLY A 124 8.29 -27.21 13.36
C GLY A 124 8.93 -25.94 12.81
N TRP A 125 8.16 -24.88 12.61
CA TRP A 125 8.69 -23.58 12.15
C TRP A 125 9.25 -22.80 13.35
N ASN A 126 10.54 -22.93 13.57
CA ASN A 126 11.23 -22.33 14.70
C ASN A 126 11.93 -20.99 14.36
N LYS A 127 11.93 -20.61 13.09
CA LYS A 127 12.45 -19.31 12.62
C LYS A 127 11.34 -18.52 11.91
N PRO A 128 11.34 -17.19 12.02
CA PRO A 128 10.35 -16.36 11.31
C PRO A 128 10.56 -16.43 9.80
N ILE A 129 9.45 -16.46 9.07
CA ILE A 129 9.42 -16.21 7.62
C ILE A 129 8.84 -14.83 7.43
N ILE A 130 9.63 -13.94 6.84
CA ILE A 130 9.27 -12.53 6.65
C ILE A 130 8.93 -12.30 5.20
N ILE A 131 7.75 -11.74 4.94
CA ILE A 131 7.29 -11.46 3.58
C ILE A 131 7.51 -9.99 3.28
N GLY A 132 8.40 -9.71 2.34
CA GLY A 132 8.54 -8.39 1.72
C GLY A 132 7.49 -8.20 0.64
N ARG A 133 6.79 -7.07 0.69
CA ARG A 133 5.77 -6.71 -0.27
C ARG A 133 6.12 -5.40 -0.94
N HIS A 134 6.18 -5.40 -2.26
CA HIS A 134 6.30 -4.20 -3.06
C HIS A 134 5.04 -3.33 -2.92
N ALA A 135 5.21 -2.04 -2.69
CA ALA A 135 4.12 -1.14 -2.36
C ALA A 135 3.75 -0.17 -3.50
N PHE A 136 4.18 -0.44 -4.70
CA PHE A 136 3.98 0.43 -5.87
C PHE A 136 3.47 -0.35 -7.08
N GLY A 137 2.56 0.26 -7.83
CA GLY A 137 2.04 -0.32 -9.08
C GLY A 137 1.36 -1.67 -8.87
N ASP A 138 1.68 -2.64 -9.73
CA ASP A 138 1.17 -4.01 -9.70
C ASP A 138 -0.37 -4.07 -9.59
N GLN A 139 -0.90 -5.07 -8.91
CA GLN A 139 -2.35 -5.22 -8.71
C GLN A 139 -3.01 -4.07 -7.93
N TYR A 140 -2.24 -3.28 -7.15
CA TYR A 140 -2.80 -2.16 -6.37
C TYR A 140 -3.09 -0.92 -7.19
N ARG A 141 -2.52 -0.83 -8.39
CA ARG A 141 -2.75 0.23 -9.38
C ARG A 141 -3.20 -0.31 -10.72
N ALA A 142 -3.52 -1.59 -10.79
CA ALA A 142 -4.05 -2.18 -12.00
C ALA A 142 -5.30 -1.46 -12.47
N THR A 143 -5.43 -1.32 -13.78
CA THR A 143 -6.69 -0.95 -14.42
C THR A 143 -7.39 -2.22 -14.82
N ASP A 144 -8.52 -2.52 -14.18
CA ASP A 144 -9.34 -3.68 -14.50
C ASP A 144 -10.75 -3.25 -14.94
N PHE A 145 -11.31 -3.97 -15.89
CA PHE A 145 -12.61 -3.65 -16.47
C PHE A 145 -13.28 -4.87 -17.08
N ARG A 146 -14.60 -4.78 -17.23
CA ARG A 146 -15.41 -5.73 -17.99
C ARG A 146 -15.61 -5.22 -19.40
N PHE A 147 -15.66 -6.14 -20.37
CA PHE A 147 -16.05 -5.85 -21.73
C PHE A 147 -17.16 -6.82 -22.18
N ALA A 148 -18.01 -6.37 -23.10
CA ALA A 148 -19.14 -7.13 -23.60
C ALA A 148 -19.01 -7.35 -25.10
N GLY A 149 -19.42 -8.56 -25.55
CA GLY A 149 -19.48 -8.93 -26.95
C GLY A 149 -18.13 -9.28 -27.58
N LYS A 150 -18.19 -9.52 -28.89
CA LYS A 150 -17.02 -9.82 -29.69
C LYS A 150 -16.21 -8.55 -29.95
N GLY A 151 -14.89 -8.65 -29.88
CA GLY A 151 -14.03 -7.50 -30.15
C GLY A 151 -12.55 -7.80 -29.99
N THR A 152 -11.72 -6.81 -30.25
CA THR A 152 -10.27 -6.89 -30.09
C THR A 152 -9.83 -6.09 -28.87
N LEU A 153 -9.16 -6.74 -27.95
CA LEU A 153 -8.49 -6.08 -26.84
C LEU A 153 -7.10 -5.62 -27.26
N THR A 154 -6.82 -4.33 -27.11
CA THR A 154 -5.51 -3.73 -27.42
C THR A 154 -4.97 -2.96 -26.24
N VAL A 155 -3.64 -2.91 -26.10
CA VAL A 155 -2.92 -2.04 -25.17
C VAL A 155 -1.98 -1.15 -25.97
N GLU A 156 -1.96 0.13 -25.65
CA GLU A 156 -1.13 1.13 -26.32
C GLU A 156 -0.35 1.94 -25.28
N PHE A 157 0.94 2.14 -25.55
CA PHE A 157 1.80 3.06 -24.83
C PHE A 157 2.21 4.19 -25.78
N THR A 158 1.84 5.42 -25.44
CA THR A 158 2.15 6.62 -26.23
C THR A 158 3.28 7.40 -25.53
N PRO A 159 4.49 7.44 -26.13
CA PRO A 159 5.60 8.24 -25.61
C PRO A 159 5.32 9.75 -25.66
N GLU A 160 5.77 10.50 -24.64
CA GLU A 160 5.65 11.97 -24.62
C GLU A 160 6.62 12.69 -25.55
N ASP A 161 7.72 12.03 -25.95
CA ASP A 161 8.74 12.58 -26.85
C ASP A 161 8.34 12.61 -28.33
N GLY A 162 7.11 12.16 -28.63
CA GLY A 162 6.56 12.10 -30.00
C GLY A 162 7.06 10.93 -30.85
N SER A 163 7.78 9.97 -30.28
CA SER A 163 8.12 8.72 -30.96
C SER A 163 6.87 7.87 -31.21
N GLU A 164 6.98 6.89 -32.12
CA GLU A 164 5.83 6.05 -32.49
C GLU A 164 5.27 5.28 -31.28
N PRO A 165 3.92 5.27 -31.10
CA PRO A 165 3.28 4.49 -30.06
C PRO A 165 3.54 2.99 -30.19
N LEU A 166 3.75 2.33 -29.06
CA LEU A 166 3.82 0.88 -28.98
C LEU A 166 2.39 0.32 -28.83
N LYS A 167 1.93 -0.44 -29.80
CA LYS A 167 0.59 -1.02 -29.79
C LYS A 167 0.63 -2.53 -29.86
N PHE A 168 -0.08 -3.18 -28.95
CA PHE A 168 -0.17 -4.63 -28.85
C PHE A 168 -1.63 -5.06 -28.98
N GLU A 169 -1.91 -5.97 -29.92
CA GLU A 169 -3.13 -6.75 -29.89
C GLU A 169 -2.96 -7.85 -28.84
N VAL A 170 -3.77 -7.80 -27.77
CA VAL A 170 -3.69 -8.73 -26.65
C VAL A 170 -4.52 -9.98 -26.92
N TYR A 171 -5.76 -9.77 -27.37
CA TYR A 171 -6.70 -10.87 -27.56
C TYR A 171 -7.86 -10.49 -28.48
N GLN A 172 -8.29 -11.45 -29.29
CA GLN A 172 -9.52 -11.39 -30.08
C GLN A 172 -10.64 -12.09 -29.30
N SER A 173 -11.51 -11.32 -28.68
CA SER A 173 -12.55 -11.88 -27.82
C SER A 173 -13.75 -12.40 -28.65
N PRO A 174 -14.18 -13.64 -28.43
CA PRO A 174 -15.40 -14.18 -29.03
C PRO A 174 -16.68 -13.77 -28.25
N GLY A 175 -16.58 -13.13 -27.10
CA GLY A 175 -17.72 -12.76 -26.24
C GLY A 175 -17.33 -11.91 -25.06
N ASP A 176 -18.16 -11.90 -24.04
CA ASP A 176 -17.98 -11.14 -22.81
C ASP A 176 -16.75 -11.58 -22.03
N GLY A 177 -16.11 -10.65 -21.34
CA GLY A 177 -14.93 -10.96 -20.56
C GLY A 177 -14.49 -9.86 -19.61
N VAL A 178 -13.33 -10.10 -19.01
CA VAL A 178 -12.64 -9.14 -18.15
C VAL A 178 -11.20 -8.96 -18.61
N ALA A 179 -10.64 -7.78 -18.38
CA ALA A 179 -9.23 -7.51 -18.67
C ALA A 179 -8.60 -6.73 -17.51
N GLN A 180 -7.28 -6.88 -17.39
CA GLN A 180 -6.49 -6.17 -16.39
C GLN A 180 -5.15 -5.76 -16.99
N VAL A 181 -4.74 -4.51 -16.73
CA VAL A 181 -3.43 -3.98 -17.10
C VAL A 181 -2.68 -3.58 -15.84
N GLN A 182 -1.45 -4.05 -15.70
CA GLN A 182 -0.54 -3.72 -14.62
C GLN A 182 0.71 -3.01 -15.15
N TYR A 183 1.35 -2.23 -14.32
CA TYR A 183 2.61 -1.56 -14.65
C TYR A 183 3.54 -1.49 -13.43
N ASN A 184 4.82 -1.26 -13.70
CA ASN A 184 5.80 -0.92 -12.67
C ASN A 184 6.88 -0.02 -13.27
N LEU A 185 7.73 0.56 -12.42
CA LEU A 185 8.82 1.44 -12.80
C LEU A 185 10.15 0.89 -12.28
N ASP A 186 11.21 1.02 -13.08
CA ASP A 186 12.56 0.58 -12.73
C ASP A 186 13.03 1.19 -11.40
N ALA A 187 12.82 2.49 -11.19
CA ALA A 187 13.19 3.17 -9.95
C ALA A 187 12.52 2.52 -8.72
N SER A 188 11.23 2.20 -8.83
CA SER A 188 10.50 1.54 -7.74
C SER A 188 10.98 0.11 -7.49
N ILE A 189 11.34 -0.63 -8.55
CA ILE A 189 11.90 -1.98 -8.43
C ILE A 189 13.29 -1.94 -7.78
N VAL A 190 14.13 -0.95 -8.13
CA VAL A 190 15.44 -0.73 -7.50
C VAL A 190 15.30 -0.45 -6.01
N ASP A 191 14.35 0.40 -5.62
CA ASP A 191 14.10 0.71 -4.21
C ASP A 191 13.60 -0.52 -3.45
N PHE A 192 12.74 -1.32 -4.08
CA PHE A 192 12.29 -2.60 -3.52
C PHE A 192 13.45 -3.58 -3.32
N ALA A 193 14.35 -3.71 -4.29
CA ALA A 193 15.53 -4.55 -4.19
C ALA A 193 16.45 -4.09 -3.04
N ARG A 194 16.80 -2.79 -3.00
CA ARG A 194 17.64 -2.22 -1.94
C ARG A 194 17.05 -2.42 -0.56
N ALA A 195 15.76 -2.12 -0.38
CA ALA A 195 15.08 -2.29 0.89
C ALA A 195 15.08 -3.74 1.34
N SER A 196 14.80 -4.69 0.43
CA SER A 196 14.76 -6.12 0.72
C SER A 196 16.13 -6.68 1.09
N LEU A 197 17.17 -6.32 0.33
CA LEU A 197 18.55 -6.78 0.59
C LEU A 197 19.09 -6.17 1.90
N ASN A 198 18.89 -4.87 2.15
CA ASN A 198 19.28 -4.24 3.40
C ASN A 198 18.55 -4.82 4.61
N TYR A 199 17.26 -5.12 4.47
CA TYR A 199 16.50 -5.79 5.53
C TYR A 199 17.10 -7.16 5.86
N GLY A 200 17.41 -7.96 4.84
CA GLY A 200 18.07 -9.25 5.01
C GLY A 200 19.45 -9.13 5.69
N LEU A 201 20.27 -8.17 5.26
CA LEU A 201 21.58 -7.90 5.87
C LEU A 201 21.44 -7.52 7.35
N ASN A 202 20.56 -6.59 7.68
CA ASN A 202 20.33 -6.13 9.06
C ASN A 202 19.85 -7.24 9.99
N ARG A 203 19.13 -8.22 9.45
CA ARG A 203 18.62 -9.39 10.19
C ARG A 203 19.56 -10.59 10.13
N ASN A 204 20.60 -10.54 9.31
CA ASN A 204 21.44 -11.68 8.97
C ASN A 204 20.61 -12.88 8.47
N TYR A 205 19.67 -12.59 7.57
CA TYR A 205 18.77 -13.58 6.96
C TYR A 205 19.02 -13.67 5.45
N PRO A 206 18.87 -14.87 4.86
CA PRO A 206 18.86 -15.00 3.41
C PRO A 206 17.63 -14.32 2.82
N VAL A 207 17.81 -13.74 1.62
CA VAL A 207 16.73 -13.14 0.85
C VAL A 207 16.43 -14.01 -0.35
N TYR A 208 15.15 -14.28 -0.58
CA TYR A 208 14.67 -15.05 -1.72
C TYR A 208 13.73 -14.19 -2.54
N LEU A 209 14.03 -14.06 -3.83
CA LEU A 209 13.10 -13.46 -4.80
C LEU A 209 12.39 -14.60 -5.54
N SER A 210 11.06 -14.56 -5.56
CA SER A 210 10.24 -15.48 -6.34
C SER A 210 9.50 -14.71 -7.43
N THR A 211 9.68 -15.12 -8.67
CA THR A 211 9.04 -14.52 -9.84
C THR A 211 8.45 -15.59 -10.77
N LYS A 212 7.58 -15.19 -11.68
CA LYS A 212 7.10 -16.05 -12.77
C LYS A 212 7.77 -15.67 -14.10
N ASN A 213 9.05 -15.31 -14.07
CA ASN A 213 9.80 -14.85 -15.25
C ASN A 213 9.94 -15.91 -16.36
N THR A 214 9.68 -17.16 -16.06
CA THR A 214 9.60 -18.22 -17.09
C THR A 214 8.44 -18.01 -18.08
N ILE A 215 7.39 -17.31 -17.65
CA ILE A 215 6.20 -16.94 -18.43
C ILE A 215 6.17 -15.44 -18.69
N LEU A 216 6.21 -14.62 -17.63
CA LEU A 216 6.17 -13.16 -17.68
C LEU A 216 7.58 -12.59 -17.90
N LYS A 217 8.13 -12.84 -19.10
CA LYS A 217 9.54 -12.60 -19.39
C LYS A 217 9.95 -11.12 -19.31
N ALA A 218 9.07 -10.21 -19.70
CA ALA A 218 9.32 -8.79 -19.63
C ALA A 218 9.06 -8.25 -18.22
N TYR A 219 7.87 -8.48 -17.67
CA TYR A 219 7.46 -7.90 -16.39
C TYR A 219 8.26 -8.49 -15.21
N ASP A 220 8.10 -9.78 -14.96
CA ASP A 220 8.82 -10.47 -13.87
C ASP A 220 10.32 -10.59 -14.13
N GLY A 221 10.70 -10.70 -15.42
CA GLY A 221 12.09 -10.69 -15.83
C GLY A 221 12.81 -9.40 -15.44
N ARG A 222 12.12 -8.23 -15.53
CA ARG A 222 12.69 -6.96 -15.10
C ARG A 222 12.97 -6.92 -13.60
N PHE A 223 12.08 -7.46 -12.77
CA PHE A 223 12.33 -7.63 -11.34
C PHE A 223 13.56 -8.50 -11.08
N LYS A 224 13.64 -9.65 -11.75
CA LYS A 224 14.78 -10.56 -11.61
C LYS A 224 16.10 -9.85 -11.98
N ASP A 225 16.14 -9.17 -13.11
CA ASP A 225 17.36 -8.54 -13.62
C ASP A 225 17.86 -7.38 -12.74
N ILE A 226 16.93 -6.65 -12.10
CA ILE A 226 17.28 -5.55 -11.17
C ILE A 226 17.74 -6.10 -9.81
N PHE A 227 17.20 -7.23 -9.36
CA PHE A 227 17.62 -7.84 -8.08
C PHE A 227 18.98 -8.54 -8.15
N GLN A 228 19.46 -8.91 -9.33
CA GLN A 228 20.77 -9.52 -9.56
C GLN A 228 21.89 -8.48 -9.65
#